data_a5c20e2b158322924e0522366670ce4a
#
_entry.id   a5c20e2b158322924e0522366670ce4a
#
_cell.length_a   1.000
_cell.length_b   1.000
_cell.length_c   1.000
_cell.angle_alpha   90.00
_cell.angle_beta   90.00
_cell.angle_gamma   90.00
#
_symmetry.space_group_name_H-M   'P 1'
#
loop_
_entity.id
_entity.type
_entity.pdbx_description
1 polymer ?
#
loop_
_entity_poly.entity_id
_entity_poly.type
_entity_poly.pdbx_seq_one_letter_code
_entity_poly.pdbx_strand_id
1 'polypeptide(L)'
;MIIETKLEFDNFLEKYQDSSCILIPILCDVNKHPIENDLCLLYVKILDGEEYLLPFRHSESMNLDVTNLDKLNSDHKKYVYNKKQFNHIVKWKNVIDINLQHYMEYNQPLYIEDITTNTHDYFNRKYYKLSGINCVVPILKHLELCRKLSIEFQKHIDLPVHQEYNDDIIDNLTYLETAGLNTKESIVYSEYNPYTSTGRPSNRFGGINFAALNKTDGSRKPFRSRFERGMLVEFDYDAYHLRLIGNLLNYSFPDGSVHEHMGEFYGCDYQESKNRSFQYLYGHIPQEVIQLNPFFAKVHDYINKIWKEYKQGDFITSNIYNKKIYRKNLSEMSRNKLFNYMIQLMETENNMKMLSNLIPFLESYKSRLILYSYDSFLFDFNLEDGVDFLRETKKIIESNGLFPTKAGKGNNYHEMEDITEKL
;
A
#
# COMPACT_ATOMS: atom_id res chain seq x y z
N MET A 1 -21.66 -3.27 -26.48
CA MET A 1 -21.54 -2.35 -27.64
C MET A 1 -20.16 -1.74 -27.65
N ILE A 2 -19.50 -1.60 -28.81
CA ILE A 2 -18.24 -0.81 -28.94
C ILE A 2 -18.66 0.61 -29.32
N ILE A 3 -18.10 1.60 -28.66
CA ILE A 3 -18.43 3.03 -28.86
C ILE A 3 -17.29 3.68 -29.65
N GLU A 4 -17.53 3.97 -30.93
CA GLU A 4 -16.48 4.45 -31.85
C GLU A 4 -16.74 5.88 -32.36
N THR A 5 -17.96 6.37 -32.20
CA THR A 5 -18.36 7.68 -32.72
C THR A 5 -18.81 8.62 -31.58
N LYS A 6 -18.74 9.91 -31.85
CA LYS A 6 -19.23 10.93 -30.90
C LYS A 6 -20.71 10.74 -30.59
N LEU A 7 -21.54 10.42 -31.57
CA LEU A 7 -22.97 10.23 -31.37
C LEU A 7 -23.26 9.02 -30.44
N GLU A 8 -22.55 7.91 -30.66
CA GLU A 8 -22.66 6.74 -29.76
C GLU A 8 -22.20 7.06 -28.36
N PHE A 9 -21.14 7.85 -28.21
CA PHE A 9 -20.64 8.28 -26.93
C PHE A 9 -21.63 9.21 -26.20
N ASP A 10 -22.23 10.17 -26.89
CA ASP A 10 -23.25 11.05 -26.31
C ASP A 10 -24.49 10.25 -25.84
N ASN A 11 -24.97 9.30 -26.64
CA ASN A 11 -26.06 8.38 -26.26
C ASN A 11 -25.69 7.45 -25.08
N PHE A 12 -24.44 7.03 -25.00
CA PHE A 12 -23.94 6.27 -23.85
C PHE A 12 -23.92 7.12 -22.58
N LEU A 13 -23.46 8.38 -22.65
CA LEU A 13 -23.41 9.28 -21.50
C LEU A 13 -24.78 9.50 -20.87
N GLU A 14 -25.85 9.59 -21.65
CA GLU A 14 -27.23 9.74 -21.11
C GLU A 14 -27.62 8.56 -20.20
N LYS A 15 -27.17 7.34 -20.53
CA LYS A 15 -27.44 6.15 -19.72
C LYS A 15 -26.46 5.99 -18.56
N TYR A 16 -25.24 6.50 -18.72
CA TYR A 16 -24.15 6.37 -17.75
C TYR A 16 -24.32 7.32 -16.57
N GLN A 17 -24.76 8.55 -16.79
CA GLN A 17 -24.71 9.64 -15.80
C GLN A 17 -25.39 9.35 -14.46
N ASP A 18 -26.45 8.55 -14.45
CA ASP A 18 -27.26 8.26 -13.25
C ASP A 18 -27.14 6.79 -12.78
N SER A 19 -26.17 6.05 -13.32
CA SER A 19 -26.12 4.59 -13.12
C SER A 19 -24.81 4.14 -12.48
N SER A 20 -24.89 3.37 -11.39
CA SER A 20 -23.72 2.66 -10.87
C SER A 20 -23.17 1.66 -11.87
N CYS A 21 -21.85 1.54 -11.96
CA CYS A 21 -21.20 0.71 -12.97
C CYS A 21 -19.93 0.01 -12.46
N ILE A 22 -19.55 -1.06 -13.15
CA ILE A 22 -18.25 -1.72 -13.04
C ILE A 22 -17.39 -1.22 -14.19
N LEU A 23 -16.16 -0.81 -13.88
CA LEU A 23 -15.17 -0.33 -14.83
C LEU A 23 -13.97 -1.28 -14.86
N ILE A 24 -13.53 -1.64 -16.08
CA ILE A 24 -12.33 -2.46 -16.28
C ILE A 24 -11.43 -1.71 -17.27
N PRO A 25 -10.38 -1.02 -16.79
CA PRO A 25 -9.40 -0.39 -17.64
C PRO A 25 -8.43 -1.45 -18.21
N ILE A 26 -8.10 -1.32 -19.48
CA ILE A 26 -7.09 -2.13 -20.16
C ILE A 26 -6.01 -1.17 -20.67
N LEU A 27 -4.78 -1.37 -20.18
CA LEU A 27 -3.64 -0.54 -20.54
C LEU A 27 -2.97 -1.05 -21.82
N CYS A 28 -2.25 -0.16 -22.50
CA CYS A 28 -1.57 -0.50 -23.75
C CYS A 28 -0.47 -1.54 -23.57
N ASP A 29 0.32 -1.44 -22.48
CA ASP A 29 1.41 -2.36 -22.17
C ASP A 29 1.42 -2.76 -20.68
N VAL A 30 1.09 -4.02 -20.42
CA VAL A 30 1.04 -4.56 -19.03
C VAL A 30 2.40 -4.72 -18.37
N ASN A 31 3.51 -4.57 -19.10
CA ASN A 31 4.84 -4.60 -18.53
C ASN A 31 5.30 -3.24 -18.01
N LYS A 32 4.63 -2.16 -18.42
CA LYS A 32 4.90 -0.82 -17.93
C LYS A 32 4.14 -0.53 -16.63
N HIS A 33 4.75 0.30 -15.80
CA HIS A 33 4.03 0.85 -14.66
C HIS A 33 2.83 1.68 -15.14
N PRO A 34 1.67 1.66 -14.45
CA PRO A 34 0.49 2.43 -14.87
C PRO A 34 0.74 3.92 -15.09
N ILE A 35 1.68 4.52 -14.36
CA ILE A 35 2.09 5.93 -14.51
C ILE A 35 2.73 6.21 -15.88
N GLU A 36 3.44 5.23 -16.47
CA GLU A 36 4.13 5.35 -17.75
C GLU A 36 3.33 4.75 -18.90
N ASN A 37 2.07 4.45 -18.67
CA ASN A 37 1.22 3.69 -19.56
C ASN A 37 0.03 4.53 -20.05
N ASP A 38 -0.57 4.10 -21.15
CA ASP A 38 -1.76 4.70 -21.70
C ASP A 38 -2.96 3.76 -21.58
N LEU A 39 -4.15 4.33 -21.46
CA LEU A 39 -5.40 3.58 -21.51
C LEU A 39 -5.68 3.14 -22.96
N CYS A 40 -5.73 1.83 -23.19
CA CYS A 40 -6.09 1.24 -24.46
C CYS A 40 -7.62 1.21 -24.62
N LEU A 41 -8.31 0.60 -23.66
CA LEU A 41 -9.77 0.40 -23.65
C LEU A 41 -10.30 0.64 -22.23
N LEU A 42 -11.54 1.13 -22.15
CA LEU A 42 -12.30 1.13 -20.91
C LEU A 42 -13.61 0.34 -21.13
N TYR A 43 -13.73 -0.79 -20.44
CA TYR A 43 -15.00 -1.50 -20.39
C TYR A 43 -15.88 -0.93 -19.28
N VAL A 44 -17.15 -0.72 -19.58
CA VAL A 44 -18.17 -0.18 -18.67
C VAL A 44 -19.37 -1.12 -18.63
N LYS A 45 -19.68 -1.71 -17.48
CA LYS A 45 -20.91 -2.45 -17.24
C LYS A 45 -21.81 -1.63 -16.33
N ILE A 46 -22.89 -1.09 -16.85
CA ILE A 46 -23.98 -0.52 -16.05
C ILE A 46 -24.65 -1.66 -15.29
N LEU A 47 -24.77 -1.55 -13.96
CA LEU A 47 -25.19 -2.68 -13.11
C LEU A 47 -26.55 -3.28 -13.54
N ASP A 48 -27.54 -2.44 -13.76
CA ASP A 48 -28.89 -2.84 -14.18
C ASP A 48 -29.15 -2.58 -15.66
N GLY A 49 -28.07 -2.47 -16.48
CA GLY A 49 -28.17 -2.06 -17.87
C GLY A 49 -27.22 -2.81 -18.81
N GLU A 50 -26.87 -2.11 -19.85
CA GLU A 50 -26.02 -2.59 -20.94
C GLU A 50 -24.53 -2.56 -20.58
N GLU A 51 -23.73 -3.15 -21.46
CA GLU A 51 -22.27 -3.12 -21.41
C GLU A 51 -21.68 -2.39 -22.60
N TYR A 52 -20.59 -1.66 -22.37
CA TYR A 52 -19.95 -0.84 -23.36
C TYR A 52 -18.44 -1.03 -23.33
N LEU A 53 -17.79 -0.89 -24.47
CA LEU A 53 -16.33 -0.86 -24.59
C LEU A 53 -15.94 0.44 -25.31
N LEU A 54 -15.16 1.25 -24.64
CA LEU A 54 -14.71 2.56 -25.10
C LEU A 54 -13.23 2.46 -25.51
N PRO A 55 -12.92 2.50 -26.81
CA PRO A 55 -11.54 2.46 -27.30
C PRO A 55 -10.91 3.87 -27.27
N PHE A 56 -9.66 3.94 -26.80
CA PHE A 56 -8.83 5.16 -26.77
C PHE A 56 -7.54 5.01 -27.57
N ARG A 57 -6.94 3.82 -27.61
CA ARG A 57 -5.70 3.51 -28.33
C ARG A 57 -5.67 2.09 -28.90
N HIS A 58 -6.80 1.57 -29.35
CA HIS A 58 -6.87 0.23 -29.91
C HIS A 58 -6.71 0.24 -31.44
N SER A 59 -5.94 -0.73 -31.97
CA SER A 59 -5.59 -0.78 -33.41
C SER A 59 -6.76 -1.14 -34.33
N GLU A 60 -7.78 -1.85 -33.81
CA GLU A 60 -8.91 -2.36 -34.61
C GLU A 60 -10.16 -1.46 -34.54
N SER A 61 -10.09 -0.28 -33.92
CA SER A 61 -11.28 0.57 -33.74
C SER A 61 -11.01 2.05 -34.01
N MET A 62 -12.07 2.80 -34.29
CA MET A 62 -12.03 4.25 -34.24
C MET A 62 -11.96 4.66 -32.77
N ASN A 63 -10.84 5.29 -32.39
CA ASN A 63 -10.58 5.63 -31.01
C ASN A 63 -11.27 6.95 -30.62
N LEU A 64 -11.83 6.98 -29.42
CA LEU A 64 -12.36 8.20 -28.80
C LEU A 64 -11.20 9.10 -28.36
N ASP A 65 -11.46 10.40 -28.32
CA ASP A 65 -10.52 11.34 -27.71
C ASP A 65 -10.43 11.08 -26.20
N VAL A 66 -9.21 11.06 -25.67
CA VAL A 66 -8.93 10.79 -24.24
C VAL A 66 -9.57 11.84 -23.32
N THR A 67 -9.82 13.05 -23.81
CA THR A 67 -10.53 14.13 -23.06
C THR A 67 -11.98 13.75 -22.71
N ASN A 68 -12.55 12.75 -23.40
CA ASN A 68 -13.88 12.24 -23.06
C ASN A 68 -13.89 11.50 -21.69
N LEU A 69 -12.73 11.09 -21.18
CA LEU A 69 -12.64 10.49 -19.83
C LEU A 69 -13.12 11.43 -18.72
N ASP A 70 -12.92 12.75 -18.86
CA ASP A 70 -13.37 13.74 -17.89
C ASP A 70 -14.89 13.77 -17.75
N LYS A 71 -15.62 13.45 -18.81
CA LYS A 71 -17.09 13.41 -18.82
C LYS A 71 -17.66 12.21 -18.05
N LEU A 72 -16.81 11.21 -17.77
CA LEU A 72 -17.18 10.01 -17.01
C LEU A 72 -16.99 10.20 -15.48
N ASN A 73 -16.46 11.33 -15.04
CA ASN A 73 -16.31 11.67 -13.62
C ASN A 73 -17.63 12.19 -13.03
N SER A 74 -18.55 11.30 -12.78
CA SER A 74 -19.90 11.57 -12.25
C SER A 74 -20.03 11.21 -10.77
N ASP A 75 -21.13 11.54 -10.14
CA ASP A 75 -21.35 11.29 -8.70
C ASP A 75 -21.87 9.88 -8.37
N HIS A 76 -22.20 9.06 -9.36
CA HIS A 76 -22.59 7.67 -9.11
C HIS A 76 -21.42 6.77 -8.71
N LYS A 77 -21.70 5.60 -8.12
CA LYS A 77 -20.68 4.64 -7.69
C LYS A 77 -20.07 3.93 -8.88
N LYS A 78 -18.74 3.88 -8.91
CA LYS A 78 -17.92 3.20 -9.90
C LYS A 78 -17.08 2.12 -9.21
N TYR A 79 -17.26 0.88 -9.60
CA TYR A 79 -16.55 -0.25 -9.02
C TYR A 79 -15.40 -0.66 -9.94
N VAL A 80 -14.18 -0.73 -9.40
CA VAL A 80 -12.97 -1.15 -10.12
C VAL A 80 -12.28 -2.27 -9.35
N TYR A 81 -11.55 -3.13 -10.06
CA TYR A 81 -10.80 -4.20 -9.41
C TYR A 81 -9.63 -3.69 -8.57
N ASN A 82 -8.93 -2.64 -9.04
CA ASN A 82 -7.77 -2.04 -8.38
C ASN A 82 -7.84 -0.51 -8.53
N LYS A 83 -8.37 0.16 -7.51
CA LYS A 83 -8.52 1.62 -7.49
C LYS A 83 -7.17 2.34 -7.52
N LYS A 84 -6.13 1.80 -6.87
CA LYS A 84 -4.80 2.37 -6.88
C LYS A 84 -4.23 2.45 -8.31
N GLN A 85 -4.31 1.36 -9.08
CA GLN A 85 -3.91 1.34 -10.48
C GLN A 85 -4.78 2.28 -11.32
N PHE A 86 -6.08 2.32 -11.06
CA PHE A 86 -7.01 3.22 -11.74
C PHE A 86 -6.70 4.69 -11.48
N ASN A 87 -6.29 5.04 -10.26
CA ASN A 87 -5.92 6.42 -9.89
C ASN A 87 -4.65 6.93 -10.60
N HIS A 88 -3.79 6.05 -11.12
CA HIS A 88 -2.68 6.46 -11.98
C HIS A 88 -3.12 6.84 -13.40
N ILE A 89 -4.30 6.42 -13.82
CA ILE A 89 -4.86 6.75 -15.14
C ILE A 89 -5.75 7.99 -15.01
N VAL A 90 -6.71 7.94 -14.09
CA VAL A 90 -7.67 9.02 -13.83
C VAL A 90 -8.06 9.04 -12.35
N LYS A 91 -8.26 10.23 -11.78
CA LYS A 91 -8.75 10.40 -10.41
C LYS A 91 -10.21 10.84 -10.45
N TRP A 92 -11.12 9.88 -10.33
CA TRP A 92 -12.54 10.12 -10.33
C TRP A 92 -13.17 10.01 -8.95
N LYS A 93 -14.32 10.66 -8.77
CA LYS A 93 -15.12 10.58 -7.55
C LYS A 93 -15.82 9.23 -7.43
N ASN A 94 -16.11 8.83 -6.19
CA ASN A 94 -16.94 7.66 -5.87
C ASN A 94 -16.47 6.36 -6.53
N VAL A 95 -15.16 6.18 -6.65
CA VAL A 95 -14.54 4.94 -7.11
C VAL A 95 -14.29 4.01 -5.92
N ILE A 96 -14.78 2.78 -6.03
CA ILE A 96 -14.72 1.75 -5.00
C ILE A 96 -13.81 0.61 -5.49
N ASP A 97 -12.89 0.17 -4.66
CA ASP A 97 -11.98 -0.95 -4.95
C ASP A 97 -12.61 -2.28 -4.53
N ILE A 98 -12.98 -3.11 -5.50
CA ILE A 98 -13.60 -4.42 -5.27
C ILE A 98 -12.64 -5.39 -4.56
N ASN A 99 -11.37 -5.38 -4.98
CA ASN A 99 -10.37 -6.26 -4.40
C ASN A 99 -10.09 -5.92 -2.93
N LEU A 100 -10.08 -4.63 -2.59
CA LEU A 100 -9.91 -4.20 -1.20
C LEU A 100 -11.14 -4.53 -0.34
N GLN A 101 -12.37 -4.38 -0.88
CA GLN A 101 -13.57 -4.84 -0.18
C GLN A 101 -13.51 -6.36 0.11
N HIS A 102 -13.13 -7.14 -0.91
CA HIS A 102 -12.96 -8.59 -0.74
C HIS A 102 -11.86 -8.91 0.28
N TYR A 103 -10.72 -8.22 0.21
CA TYR A 103 -9.63 -8.39 1.16
C TYR A 103 -10.04 -8.06 2.61
N MET A 104 -10.83 -7.02 2.80
CA MET A 104 -11.31 -6.65 4.15
C MET A 104 -12.24 -7.71 4.75
N GLU A 105 -13.07 -8.35 3.94
CA GLU A 105 -14.00 -9.40 4.39
C GLU A 105 -13.32 -10.77 4.54
N TYR A 106 -12.45 -11.15 3.59
CA TYR A 106 -11.92 -12.51 3.51
C TYR A 106 -10.43 -12.63 3.90
N ASN A 107 -9.75 -11.50 4.18
CA ASN A 107 -8.33 -11.41 4.51
C ASN A 107 -7.40 -12.01 3.41
N GLN A 108 -7.86 -12.01 2.18
CA GLN A 108 -7.13 -12.41 0.99
C GLN A 108 -7.62 -11.64 -0.22
N PRO A 109 -6.76 -11.38 -1.22
CA PRO A 109 -7.19 -10.69 -2.43
C PRO A 109 -8.23 -11.52 -3.20
N LEU A 110 -9.03 -10.85 -4.02
CA LEU A 110 -9.87 -11.51 -5.00
C LEU A 110 -8.96 -12.02 -6.13
N TYR A 111 -8.82 -13.33 -6.23
CA TYR A 111 -8.02 -13.95 -7.28
C TYR A 111 -8.85 -14.05 -8.57
N ILE A 112 -8.29 -13.48 -9.65
CA ILE A 112 -8.91 -13.50 -10.98
C ILE A 112 -8.16 -14.37 -11.99
N GLU A 113 -7.05 -14.97 -11.60
CA GLU A 113 -6.22 -15.82 -12.43
C GLU A 113 -6.99 -17.04 -12.97
N ASP A 114 -7.84 -17.63 -12.13
CA ASP A 114 -8.68 -18.78 -12.52
C ASP A 114 -9.71 -18.42 -13.60
N ILE A 115 -10.13 -17.15 -13.66
CA ILE A 115 -11.08 -16.64 -14.64
C ILE A 115 -10.36 -16.37 -15.96
N THR A 116 -9.12 -15.89 -15.87
CA THR A 116 -8.34 -15.39 -17.00
C THR A 116 -7.54 -16.47 -17.73
N THR A 117 -7.16 -17.55 -17.06
CA THR A 117 -6.32 -18.63 -17.64
C THR A 117 -6.90 -19.28 -18.91
N ASN A 118 -8.21 -19.34 -19.05
CA ASN A 118 -8.87 -19.93 -20.21
C ASN A 118 -9.23 -18.91 -21.32
N THR A 119 -8.91 -17.62 -21.14
CA THR A 119 -9.39 -16.53 -21.99
C THR A 119 -8.32 -15.60 -22.53
N HIS A 120 -7.07 -16.04 -22.66
CA HIS A 120 -5.95 -15.12 -22.89
C HIS A 120 -5.88 -14.06 -21.78
N ASP A 121 -5.29 -14.44 -20.70
CA ASP A 121 -5.18 -13.73 -19.44
C ASP A 121 -4.59 -12.31 -19.60
N TYR A 122 -5.43 -11.30 -19.60
CA TYR A 122 -5.02 -9.90 -19.71
C TYR A 122 -4.39 -9.37 -18.43
N PHE A 123 -4.52 -10.08 -17.32
CA PHE A 123 -3.95 -9.74 -16.03
C PHE A 123 -2.79 -10.65 -15.66
N ASN A 124 -2.48 -11.67 -16.49
CA ASN A 124 -1.33 -12.53 -16.31
C ASN A 124 -0.13 -12.00 -17.11
N ARG A 125 0.87 -11.53 -16.43
CA ARG A 125 2.11 -11.00 -17.01
C ARG A 125 2.85 -11.99 -17.92
N LYS A 126 2.64 -13.32 -17.77
CA LYS A 126 3.24 -14.34 -18.64
C LYS A 126 2.65 -14.28 -20.05
N TYR A 127 1.35 -14.08 -20.18
CA TYR A 127 0.70 -13.94 -21.47
C TYR A 127 1.16 -12.68 -22.21
N TYR A 128 1.11 -11.53 -21.54
CA TYR A 128 1.51 -10.26 -22.14
C TYR A 128 3.00 -10.16 -22.44
N LYS A 129 3.82 -10.91 -21.74
CA LYS A 129 5.26 -11.00 -22.05
C LYS A 129 5.48 -11.58 -23.45
N LEU A 130 4.53 -12.34 -24.01
CA LEU A 130 4.59 -12.90 -25.36
C LEU A 130 4.05 -11.93 -26.41
N SER A 131 3.02 -11.15 -26.12
CA SER A 131 2.39 -10.20 -27.05
C SER A 131 2.90 -8.76 -26.88
N GLY A 132 3.32 -8.40 -25.71
CA GLY A 132 3.92 -7.11 -25.34
C GLY A 132 2.97 -5.94 -25.23
N ILE A 133 1.89 -5.89 -26.03
CA ILE A 133 1.01 -4.72 -26.15
C ILE A 133 -0.46 -5.16 -26.26
N ASN A 134 -1.31 -4.68 -25.36
CA ASN A 134 -2.74 -5.00 -25.33
C ASN A 134 -3.53 -4.44 -26.53
N CYS A 135 -3.09 -3.31 -27.08
CA CYS A 135 -3.78 -2.66 -28.19
C CYS A 135 -3.72 -3.42 -29.52
N VAL A 136 -2.97 -4.52 -29.62
CA VAL A 136 -2.92 -5.42 -30.78
C VAL A 136 -3.67 -6.74 -30.58
N VAL A 137 -4.14 -7.01 -29.36
CA VAL A 137 -5.00 -8.16 -29.08
C VAL A 137 -6.41 -7.86 -29.64
N PRO A 138 -7.08 -8.79 -30.37
CA PRO A 138 -8.38 -8.50 -30.95
C PRO A 138 -9.40 -7.94 -29.97
N ILE A 139 -10.08 -6.86 -30.34
CA ILE A 139 -11.00 -6.12 -29.47
C ILE A 139 -12.14 -6.98 -28.92
N LEU A 140 -12.63 -7.96 -29.70
CA LEU A 140 -13.68 -8.87 -29.24
C LEU A 140 -13.22 -9.82 -28.14
N LYS A 141 -11.91 -10.16 -28.08
CA LYS A 141 -11.34 -10.93 -26.96
C LYS A 141 -11.32 -10.12 -25.67
N HIS A 142 -11.01 -8.82 -25.76
CA HIS A 142 -11.13 -7.92 -24.62
C HIS A 142 -12.57 -7.85 -24.10
N LEU A 143 -13.55 -7.70 -24.99
CA LEU A 143 -14.96 -7.66 -24.62
C LEU A 143 -15.42 -8.95 -23.93
N GLU A 144 -15.03 -10.13 -24.46
CA GLU A 144 -15.37 -11.42 -23.86
C GLU A 144 -14.79 -11.58 -22.47
N LEU A 145 -13.52 -11.23 -22.28
CA LEU A 145 -12.87 -11.32 -20.97
C LEU A 145 -13.49 -10.34 -19.96
N CYS A 146 -13.67 -9.08 -20.35
CA CYS A 146 -14.25 -8.07 -19.47
C CYS A 146 -15.66 -8.45 -19.03
N ARG A 147 -16.45 -9.08 -19.91
CA ARG A 147 -17.76 -9.62 -19.60
C ARG A 147 -17.69 -10.69 -18.51
N LYS A 148 -16.76 -11.64 -18.61
CA LYS A 148 -16.54 -12.68 -17.59
C LYS A 148 -16.11 -12.07 -16.26
N LEU A 149 -15.15 -11.13 -16.27
CA LEU A 149 -14.69 -10.44 -15.10
C LEU A 149 -15.78 -9.60 -14.43
N SER A 150 -16.60 -8.89 -15.21
CA SER A 150 -17.68 -8.07 -14.66
C SER A 150 -18.74 -8.90 -13.94
N ILE A 151 -19.04 -10.11 -14.42
CA ILE A 151 -19.93 -11.08 -13.75
C ILE A 151 -19.35 -11.49 -12.39
N GLU A 152 -18.04 -11.73 -12.32
CA GLU A 152 -17.38 -12.06 -11.05
C GLU A 152 -17.36 -10.87 -10.10
N PHE A 153 -16.98 -9.68 -10.57
CA PHE A 153 -16.94 -8.47 -9.76
C PHE A 153 -18.30 -8.10 -9.19
N GLN A 154 -19.38 -8.32 -9.94
CA GLN A 154 -20.74 -8.05 -9.49
C GLN A 154 -21.14 -8.83 -8.23
N LYS A 155 -20.53 -10.00 -7.97
CA LYS A 155 -20.78 -10.77 -6.75
C LYS A 155 -20.21 -10.11 -5.48
N HIS A 156 -19.35 -9.12 -5.63
CA HIS A 156 -18.61 -8.49 -4.53
C HIS A 156 -18.96 -7.02 -4.28
N ILE A 157 -19.85 -6.42 -5.09
CA ILE A 157 -20.20 -4.98 -4.96
C ILE A 157 -21.00 -4.66 -3.69
N ASP A 158 -21.69 -5.65 -3.12
CA ASP A 158 -22.48 -5.50 -1.89
C ASP A 158 -21.69 -5.77 -0.61
N LEU A 159 -20.39 -6.08 -0.71
CA LEU A 159 -19.53 -6.23 0.45
C LEU A 159 -19.40 -4.91 1.22
N PRO A 160 -19.24 -4.96 2.55
CA PRO A 160 -19.06 -3.76 3.36
C PRO A 160 -17.88 -2.90 2.90
N VAL A 161 -18.10 -1.59 2.80
CA VAL A 161 -17.02 -0.63 2.47
C VAL A 161 -16.49 -0.03 3.77
N HIS A 162 -15.22 -0.26 4.05
CA HIS A 162 -14.48 0.38 5.14
C HIS A 162 -13.84 1.67 4.61
N GLN A 163 -14.64 2.72 4.44
CA GLN A 163 -14.28 3.91 3.67
C GLN A 163 -12.96 4.53 4.14
N GLU A 164 -12.83 4.83 5.42
CA GLU A 164 -11.64 5.47 5.98
C GLU A 164 -10.36 4.67 5.74
N TYR A 165 -10.36 3.37 6.02
CA TYR A 165 -9.20 2.52 5.75
C TYR A 165 -8.89 2.43 4.25
N ASN A 166 -9.95 2.32 3.42
CA ASN A 166 -9.79 2.20 1.98
C ASN A 166 -9.19 3.47 1.37
N ASP A 167 -9.67 4.63 1.79
CA ASP A 167 -9.15 5.90 1.30
C ASP A 167 -7.70 6.09 1.77
N ASP A 168 -7.42 5.92 3.06
CA ASP A 168 -6.08 6.07 3.62
C ASP A 168 -5.07 5.15 2.90
N ILE A 169 -5.35 3.86 2.75
CA ILE A 169 -4.37 2.94 2.15
C ILE A 169 -4.19 3.17 0.65
N ILE A 170 -5.28 3.40 -0.09
CA ILE A 170 -5.21 3.58 -1.54
C ILE A 170 -4.54 4.91 -1.89
N ASP A 171 -4.94 6.00 -1.25
CA ASP A 171 -4.44 7.34 -1.57
C ASP A 171 -2.97 7.49 -1.16
N ASN A 172 -2.59 7.00 0.02
CA ASN A 172 -1.20 7.01 0.48
C ASN A 172 -0.28 6.19 -0.44
N LEU A 173 -0.68 4.97 -0.80
CA LEU A 173 0.13 4.13 -1.67
C LEU A 173 0.18 4.66 -3.11
N THR A 174 -0.90 5.26 -3.61
CA THR A 174 -0.91 5.95 -4.92
C THR A 174 0.07 7.11 -4.94
N TYR A 175 0.09 7.94 -3.87
CA TYR A 175 1.05 9.04 -3.74
C TYR A 175 2.50 8.54 -3.78
N LEU A 176 2.83 7.52 -2.98
CA LEU A 176 4.17 6.93 -2.91
C LEU A 176 4.62 6.39 -4.27
N GLU A 177 3.76 5.67 -4.99
CA GLU A 177 4.07 5.17 -6.32
C GLU A 177 4.30 6.31 -7.32
N THR A 178 3.47 7.37 -7.26
CA THR A 178 3.60 8.54 -8.14
C THR A 178 4.90 9.30 -7.92
N ALA A 179 5.43 9.31 -6.69
CA ALA A 179 6.66 10.00 -6.37
C ALA A 179 7.89 9.40 -7.09
N GLY A 180 7.98 8.07 -7.19
CA GLY A 180 9.08 7.34 -7.82
C GLY A 180 10.46 7.61 -7.21
N LEU A 181 11.42 6.75 -7.52
CA LEU A 181 12.82 6.86 -7.08
C LEU A 181 13.71 7.26 -8.25
N ASN A 182 14.50 8.32 -8.07
CA ASN A 182 15.39 8.78 -9.11
C ASN A 182 16.70 7.99 -9.12
N THR A 183 17.16 7.60 -10.31
CA THR A 183 18.46 7.03 -10.59
C THR A 183 19.27 8.00 -11.47
N LYS A 184 20.47 7.59 -11.92
CA LYS A 184 21.23 8.39 -12.89
C LYS A 184 20.54 8.48 -14.25
N GLU A 185 19.74 7.48 -14.60
CA GLU A 185 19.23 7.27 -15.96
C GLU A 185 17.78 7.67 -16.09
N SER A 186 16.96 7.42 -15.06
CA SER A 186 15.53 7.61 -15.10
C SER A 186 14.91 7.64 -13.69
N ILE A 187 13.63 7.96 -13.63
CA ILE A 187 12.80 7.70 -12.46
C ILE A 187 12.30 6.25 -12.57
N VAL A 188 12.45 5.50 -11.48
CA VAL A 188 11.94 4.12 -11.35
C VAL A 188 10.73 4.15 -10.43
N TYR A 189 9.64 3.60 -10.90
CA TYR A 189 8.40 3.52 -10.10
C TYR A 189 8.32 2.18 -9.37
N SER A 190 7.77 2.21 -8.18
CA SER A 190 7.50 1.03 -7.38
C SER A 190 6.01 0.70 -7.38
N GLU A 191 5.65 -0.54 -7.07
CA GLU A 191 4.24 -0.96 -6.96
C GLU A 191 4.02 -1.61 -5.59
N TYR A 192 3.16 -0.99 -4.79
CA TYR A 192 2.77 -1.49 -3.48
C TYR A 192 1.60 -2.47 -3.58
N ASN A 193 1.75 -3.64 -2.97
CA ASN A 193 0.66 -4.60 -2.81
C ASN A 193 0.16 -4.59 -1.36
N PRO A 194 -1.04 -4.03 -1.08
CA PRO A 194 -1.61 -4.00 0.27
C PRO A 194 -2.28 -5.31 0.68
N TYR A 195 -2.49 -6.26 -0.23
CA TYR A 195 -3.27 -7.48 -0.02
C TYR A 195 -2.43 -8.63 0.56
N THR A 196 -1.53 -8.33 1.48
CA THR A 196 -0.73 -9.33 2.19
C THR A 196 -1.50 -9.89 3.38
N SER A 197 -1.10 -11.06 3.89
CA SER A 197 -1.80 -11.71 5.01
C SER A 197 -1.95 -10.82 6.25
N THR A 198 -0.99 -9.94 6.51
CA THR A 198 -0.97 -9.02 7.68
C THR A 198 -1.32 -7.57 7.31
N GLY A 199 -1.69 -7.28 6.05
CA GLY A 199 -1.91 -5.92 5.55
C GLY A 199 -0.64 -5.11 5.32
N ARG A 200 0.53 -5.61 5.72
CA ARG A 200 1.83 -4.95 5.57
C ARG A 200 2.21 -4.88 4.09
N PRO A 201 2.23 -3.71 3.43
CA PRO A 201 2.39 -3.63 1.99
C PRO A 201 3.75 -4.16 1.53
N SER A 202 3.76 -5.11 0.59
CA SER A 202 4.98 -5.44 -0.13
C SER A 202 5.18 -4.45 -1.28
N ASN A 203 6.43 -4.22 -1.69
CA ASN A 203 6.75 -3.22 -2.71
C ASN A 203 7.72 -3.79 -3.74
N ARG A 204 7.23 -4.04 -4.97
CA ARG A 204 8.01 -4.67 -6.04
C ARG A 204 7.55 -4.20 -7.41
N PHE A 205 8.49 -3.84 -8.27
CA PHE A 205 8.21 -3.61 -9.69
C PHE A 205 9.48 -3.77 -10.54
N GLY A 206 9.35 -4.15 -11.81
CA GLY A 206 10.46 -4.24 -12.77
C GLY A 206 11.63 -5.15 -12.33
N GLY A 207 11.35 -6.18 -11.51
CA GLY A 207 12.36 -7.09 -10.96
C GLY A 207 13.02 -6.60 -9.66
N ILE A 208 12.74 -5.37 -9.21
CA ILE A 208 13.28 -4.78 -7.97
C ILE A 208 12.31 -5.07 -6.81
N ASN A 209 12.84 -5.56 -5.69
CA ASN A 209 12.14 -5.64 -4.42
C ASN A 209 12.55 -4.45 -3.55
N PHE A 210 11.78 -3.36 -3.62
CA PHE A 210 12.08 -2.12 -2.91
C PHE A 210 12.01 -2.25 -1.39
N ALA A 211 11.16 -3.15 -0.88
CA ALA A 211 11.05 -3.42 0.55
C ALA A 211 12.24 -4.21 1.13
N ALA A 212 13.11 -4.77 0.27
CA ALA A 212 14.25 -5.59 0.67
C ALA A 212 15.59 -5.07 0.12
N LEU A 213 15.68 -3.77 -0.19
CA LEU A 213 16.94 -3.14 -0.59
C LEU A 213 17.95 -3.18 0.58
N ASN A 214 19.06 -3.88 0.39
CA ASN A 214 20.02 -4.12 1.44
C ASN A 214 20.97 -2.92 1.62
N LYS A 215 21.27 -2.59 2.88
CA LYS A 215 22.21 -1.50 3.23
C LYS A 215 23.67 -1.82 2.85
N THR A 216 24.04 -3.10 2.70
CA THR A 216 25.45 -3.52 2.57
C THR A 216 25.86 -4.05 1.20
N ASP A 217 24.91 -4.54 0.35
CA ASP A 217 25.22 -5.16 -0.94
C ASP A 217 25.31 -4.19 -2.12
N GLY A 218 25.09 -2.89 -1.87
CA GLY A 218 25.13 -1.84 -2.89
C GLY A 218 23.85 -1.67 -3.70
N SER A 219 22.78 -2.45 -3.44
CA SER A 219 21.49 -2.33 -4.12
C SER A 219 20.85 -0.94 -3.96
N ARG A 220 21.22 -0.19 -2.92
CA ARG A 220 20.78 1.19 -2.66
C ARG A 220 21.56 2.27 -3.41
N LYS A 221 22.76 1.96 -3.98
CA LYS A 221 23.66 2.95 -4.62
C LYS A 221 23.07 3.70 -5.83
N PRO A 222 22.22 3.09 -6.67
CA PRO A 222 21.64 3.80 -7.83
C PRO A 222 20.75 4.97 -7.45
N PHE A 223 20.08 4.90 -6.28
CA PHE A 223 19.06 5.86 -5.89
C PHE A 223 19.67 7.14 -5.29
N ARG A 224 19.27 8.30 -5.83
CA ARG A 224 19.76 9.63 -5.47
C ARG A 224 18.68 10.68 -5.63
N SER A 225 18.94 11.89 -5.12
CA SER A 225 18.01 13.00 -5.32
C SER A 225 17.83 13.33 -6.80
N ARG A 226 16.61 13.69 -7.19
CA ARG A 226 16.26 14.26 -8.50
C ARG A 226 16.59 15.74 -8.62
N PHE A 227 16.80 16.40 -7.49
CA PHE A 227 17.06 17.83 -7.43
C PHE A 227 18.56 18.11 -7.54
N GLU A 228 18.94 19.12 -8.32
CA GLU A 228 20.33 19.57 -8.42
C GLU A 228 20.87 20.01 -7.04
N ARG A 229 20.01 20.71 -6.27
CA ARG A 229 20.26 21.07 -4.89
C ARG A 229 19.38 20.23 -3.97
N GLY A 230 19.71 18.95 -3.87
CA GLY A 230 18.94 17.99 -3.07
C GLY A 230 19.79 16.88 -2.48
N MET A 231 19.18 16.14 -1.59
CA MET A 231 19.75 14.95 -0.98
C MET A 231 18.65 13.98 -0.57
N LEU A 232 19.01 12.73 -0.30
CA LEU A 232 18.08 11.78 0.31
C LEU A 232 18.13 11.93 1.82
N VAL A 233 16.96 11.86 2.47
CA VAL A 233 16.79 11.85 3.92
C VAL A 233 15.89 10.68 4.30
N GLU A 234 16.37 9.81 5.19
CA GLU A 234 15.61 8.67 5.71
C GLU A 234 15.26 8.91 7.18
N PHE A 235 14.00 8.69 7.55
CA PHE A 235 13.56 8.56 8.94
C PHE A 235 13.23 7.09 9.20
N ASP A 236 13.81 6.50 10.25
CA ASP A 236 13.69 5.08 10.62
C ASP A 236 13.28 5.02 12.10
N TYR A 237 12.13 4.41 12.40
CA TYR A 237 11.64 4.35 13.78
C TYR A 237 12.59 3.58 14.70
N ASP A 238 12.87 4.14 15.86
CA ASP A 238 13.66 3.46 16.89
C ASP A 238 12.80 2.50 17.71
N ALA A 239 13.13 1.20 17.64
CA ALA A 239 12.44 0.13 18.39
C ALA A 239 10.91 0.11 18.21
N TYR A 240 10.43 0.34 16.98
CA TYR A 240 9.04 0.65 16.67
C TYR A 240 8.04 -0.34 17.28
N HIS A 241 8.21 -1.64 17.07
CA HIS A 241 7.26 -2.63 17.60
C HIS A 241 7.22 -2.65 19.14
N LEU A 242 8.34 -2.45 19.83
CA LEU A 242 8.35 -2.35 21.27
C LEU A 242 7.56 -1.13 21.75
N ARG A 243 7.75 0.02 21.08
CA ARG A 243 7.03 1.26 21.40
C ARG A 243 5.54 1.20 21.06
N LEU A 244 5.17 0.60 19.93
CA LEU A 244 3.76 0.37 19.57
C LEU A 244 3.04 -0.45 20.63
N ILE A 245 3.68 -1.55 21.07
CA ILE A 245 3.12 -2.41 22.11
C ILE A 245 3.14 -1.70 23.46
N GLY A 246 4.20 -0.98 23.79
CA GLY A 246 4.26 -0.15 24.98
C GLY A 246 3.07 0.81 25.06
N ASN A 247 2.83 1.55 23.99
CA ASN A 247 1.69 2.46 23.87
C ASN A 247 0.35 1.73 24.03
N LEU A 248 0.17 0.60 23.35
CA LEU A 248 -1.04 -0.23 23.44
C LEU A 248 -1.31 -0.70 24.90
N LEU A 249 -0.25 -1.04 25.62
CA LEU A 249 -0.32 -1.59 26.98
C LEU A 249 -0.21 -0.54 28.08
N ASN A 250 -0.20 0.75 27.74
CA ASN A 250 0.05 1.85 28.68
C ASN A 250 1.34 1.60 29.49
N TYR A 251 2.42 1.28 28.78
CA TYR A 251 3.76 1.13 29.34
C TYR A 251 4.69 2.17 28.70
N SER A 252 5.25 3.05 29.52
CA SER A 252 6.21 4.05 29.07
C SER A 252 7.63 3.54 29.27
N PHE A 253 8.39 3.46 28.17
CA PHE A 253 9.83 3.25 28.29
C PHE A 253 10.49 4.54 28.83
N PRO A 254 11.62 4.43 29.53
CA PRO A 254 12.44 5.60 29.87
C PRO A 254 12.85 6.37 28.61
N ASP A 255 13.22 7.64 28.79
CA ASP A 255 13.79 8.45 27.71
C ASP A 255 15.06 7.81 27.14
N GLY A 256 15.30 7.97 25.85
CA GLY A 256 16.43 7.41 25.15
C GLY A 256 16.14 6.09 24.41
N SER A 257 17.18 5.27 24.25
CA SER A 257 17.13 4.03 23.48
C SER A 257 16.46 2.90 24.28
N VAL A 258 15.37 2.35 23.73
CA VAL A 258 14.69 1.17 24.31
C VAL A 258 15.64 -0.03 24.39
N HIS A 259 16.51 -0.21 23.40
CA HIS A 259 17.43 -1.35 23.38
C HIS A 259 18.56 -1.22 24.39
N GLU A 260 19.00 0.01 24.69
CA GLU A 260 19.97 0.25 25.78
C GLU A 260 19.33 -0.04 27.13
N HIS A 261 18.13 0.49 27.38
CA HIS A 261 17.38 0.21 28.61
C HIS A 261 17.12 -1.29 28.80
N MET A 262 16.73 -2.00 27.73
CA MET A 262 16.56 -3.45 27.80
C MET A 262 17.90 -4.18 27.98
N GLY A 263 19.00 -3.65 27.44
CA GLY A 263 20.36 -4.18 27.63
C GLY A 263 20.83 -4.14 29.09
N GLU A 264 20.52 -3.08 29.81
CA GLU A 264 20.75 -2.99 31.27
C GLU A 264 19.99 -4.10 32.01
N PHE A 265 18.72 -4.33 31.64
CA PHE A 265 17.95 -5.42 32.24
C PHE A 265 18.51 -6.81 31.91
N TYR A 266 18.96 -7.03 30.66
CA TYR A 266 19.51 -8.32 30.24
C TYR A 266 20.98 -8.53 30.65
N GLY A 267 21.70 -7.48 31.06
CA GLY A 267 23.12 -7.49 31.30
C GLY A 267 23.95 -7.71 30.02
N CYS A 268 23.57 -7.11 28.91
CA CYS A 268 24.20 -7.29 27.59
C CYS A 268 24.26 -5.99 26.80
N ASP A 269 25.01 -6.01 25.71
CA ASP A 269 25.16 -4.85 24.82
C ASP A 269 23.88 -4.57 23.99
N TYR A 270 23.89 -3.42 23.29
CA TYR A 270 22.79 -2.96 22.45
C TYR A 270 22.36 -4.00 21.41
N GLN A 271 23.29 -4.62 20.69
CA GLN A 271 22.98 -5.54 19.60
C GLN A 271 22.38 -6.85 20.14
N GLU A 272 22.92 -7.37 21.21
CA GLU A 272 22.37 -8.55 21.87
C GLU A 272 21.01 -8.26 22.48
N SER A 273 20.84 -7.09 23.12
CA SER A 273 19.55 -6.63 23.64
C SER A 273 18.47 -6.57 22.55
N LYS A 274 18.81 -6.00 21.41
CA LYS A 274 17.91 -5.95 20.25
C LYS A 274 17.47 -7.37 19.82
N ASN A 275 18.42 -8.28 19.69
CA ASN A 275 18.14 -9.67 19.28
C ASN A 275 17.26 -10.40 20.33
N ARG A 276 17.57 -10.27 21.62
CA ARG A 276 16.78 -10.89 22.70
C ARG A 276 15.37 -10.29 22.78
N SER A 277 15.23 -8.99 22.67
CA SER A 277 13.92 -8.34 22.70
C SER A 277 13.03 -8.83 21.56
N PHE A 278 13.55 -8.95 20.35
CA PHE A 278 12.80 -9.51 19.23
C PHE A 278 12.52 -11.01 19.38
N GLN A 279 13.47 -11.78 19.90
CA GLN A 279 13.25 -13.19 20.19
C GLN A 279 12.12 -13.40 21.20
N TYR A 280 12.05 -12.59 22.26
CA TYR A 280 10.98 -12.66 23.25
C TYR A 280 9.65 -12.13 22.70
N LEU A 281 9.68 -11.06 21.93
CA LEU A 281 8.48 -10.46 21.38
C LEU A 281 7.77 -11.41 20.37
N TYR A 282 8.54 -12.02 19.46
CA TYR A 282 7.99 -12.85 18.39
C TYR A 282 7.97 -14.34 18.70
N GLY A 283 8.73 -14.76 19.71
CA GLY A 283 8.89 -16.16 20.08
C GLY A 283 8.30 -16.48 21.46
N HIS A 284 9.13 -17.05 22.30
CA HIS A 284 8.76 -17.44 23.66
C HIS A 284 9.37 -16.49 24.69
N ILE A 285 8.54 -15.95 25.59
CA ILE A 285 8.99 -15.16 26.72
C ILE A 285 9.31 -16.11 27.89
N PRO A 286 10.58 -16.18 28.35
CA PRO A 286 10.92 -17.01 29.52
C PRO A 286 10.16 -16.59 30.76
N GLN A 287 9.82 -17.55 31.63
CA GLN A 287 9.05 -17.28 32.84
C GLN A 287 9.75 -16.31 33.78
N GLU A 288 11.07 -16.37 33.85
CA GLU A 288 11.90 -15.44 34.62
C GLU A 288 11.76 -14.00 34.10
N VAL A 289 11.77 -13.82 32.77
CA VAL A 289 11.60 -12.49 32.15
C VAL A 289 10.21 -11.92 32.43
N ILE A 290 9.17 -12.77 32.42
CA ILE A 290 7.79 -12.36 32.76
C ILE A 290 7.73 -11.87 34.22
N GLN A 291 8.44 -12.53 35.14
CA GLN A 291 8.42 -12.17 36.57
C GLN A 291 9.21 -10.90 36.87
N LEU A 292 10.32 -10.65 36.16
CA LEU A 292 11.27 -9.58 36.47
C LEU A 292 11.08 -8.32 35.63
N ASN A 293 10.47 -8.43 34.46
CA ASN A 293 10.29 -7.28 33.55
C ASN A 293 8.82 -6.91 33.39
N PRO A 294 8.39 -5.73 33.89
CA PRO A 294 6.98 -5.33 33.84
C PRO A 294 6.42 -5.17 32.42
N PHE A 295 7.25 -4.81 31.43
CA PHE A 295 6.82 -4.74 30.04
C PHE A 295 6.45 -6.13 29.51
N PHE A 296 7.33 -7.12 29.67
CA PHE A 296 7.07 -8.47 29.20
C PHE A 296 5.97 -9.17 29.98
N ALA A 297 5.74 -8.83 31.25
CA ALA A 297 4.57 -9.27 31.99
C ALA A 297 3.26 -8.82 31.31
N LYS A 298 3.16 -7.52 31.00
CA LYS A 298 2.01 -6.97 30.26
C LYS A 298 1.85 -7.57 28.87
N VAL A 299 2.94 -7.79 28.13
CA VAL A 299 2.93 -8.44 26.81
C VAL A 299 2.37 -9.85 26.93
N HIS A 300 2.84 -10.63 27.91
CA HIS A 300 2.35 -11.99 28.14
C HIS A 300 0.84 -12.04 28.45
N ASP A 301 0.36 -11.13 29.30
CA ASP A 301 -1.06 -11.02 29.65
C ASP A 301 -1.89 -10.63 28.42
N TYR A 302 -1.41 -9.72 27.58
CA TYR A 302 -2.06 -9.32 26.36
C TYR A 302 -2.14 -10.48 25.34
N ILE A 303 -1.05 -11.23 25.16
CA ILE A 303 -1.03 -12.44 24.29
C ILE A 303 -2.09 -13.44 24.76
N ASN A 304 -2.20 -13.67 26.06
CA ASN A 304 -3.19 -14.58 26.61
C ASN A 304 -4.62 -14.07 26.41
N LYS A 305 -4.84 -12.75 26.57
CA LYS A 305 -6.13 -12.09 26.34
C LYS A 305 -6.58 -12.26 24.89
N ILE A 306 -5.77 -11.83 23.91
CA ILE A 306 -6.14 -11.93 22.49
C ILE A 306 -6.32 -13.36 22.03
N TRP A 307 -5.52 -14.30 22.58
CA TRP A 307 -5.68 -15.72 22.27
C TRP A 307 -7.00 -16.28 22.80
N LYS A 308 -7.42 -15.87 23.99
CA LYS A 308 -8.73 -16.25 24.54
C LYS A 308 -9.87 -15.69 23.70
N GLU A 309 -9.82 -14.42 23.33
CA GLU A 309 -10.79 -13.77 22.45
C GLU A 309 -10.87 -14.47 21.08
N TYR A 310 -9.72 -14.79 20.47
CA TYR A 310 -9.65 -15.53 19.21
C TYR A 310 -10.27 -16.93 19.30
N LYS A 311 -10.08 -17.64 20.42
CA LYS A 311 -10.64 -18.98 20.61
C LYS A 311 -12.15 -18.98 20.85
N GLN A 312 -12.67 -17.95 21.49
CA GLN A 312 -14.08 -17.85 21.91
C GLN A 312 -14.96 -17.11 20.89
N GLY A 313 -14.38 -16.18 20.13
CA GLY A 313 -15.10 -15.36 19.17
C GLY A 313 -15.01 -15.86 17.73
N ASP A 314 -15.85 -15.28 16.86
CA ASP A 314 -15.80 -15.52 15.42
C ASP A 314 -14.77 -14.63 14.72
N PHE A 315 -14.43 -13.51 15.34
CA PHE A 315 -13.43 -12.56 14.85
C PHE A 315 -12.69 -11.88 16.01
N ILE A 316 -11.55 -11.31 15.70
CA ILE A 316 -10.84 -10.31 16.50
C ILE A 316 -10.87 -8.98 15.75
N THR A 317 -10.63 -7.87 16.47
CA THR A 317 -10.70 -6.53 15.88
C THR A 317 -9.32 -5.87 15.92
N SER A 318 -8.91 -5.22 14.82
CA SER A 318 -7.71 -4.39 14.82
C SER A 318 -7.86 -3.16 15.69
N ASN A 319 -6.73 -2.58 16.13
CA ASN A 319 -6.74 -1.56 17.16
C ASN A 319 -7.04 -0.13 16.65
N ILE A 320 -6.80 0.15 15.38
CA ILE A 320 -6.87 1.51 14.83
C ILE A 320 -8.09 1.71 13.93
N TYR A 321 -8.25 0.87 12.91
CA TYR A 321 -9.40 0.97 12.00
C TYR A 321 -10.56 0.07 12.38
N ASN A 322 -10.47 -0.68 13.49
CA ASN A 322 -11.51 -1.64 13.92
C ASN A 322 -11.87 -2.68 12.84
N LYS A 323 -10.89 -3.06 12.01
CA LYS A 323 -11.04 -4.12 11.01
C LYS A 323 -11.37 -5.44 11.69
N LYS A 324 -12.45 -6.09 11.27
CA LYS A 324 -12.80 -7.44 11.72
C LYS A 324 -11.96 -8.47 10.98
N ILE A 325 -11.28 -9.32 11.73
CA ILE A 325 -10.43 -10.39 11.23
C ILE A 325 -11.08 -11.70 11.64
N TYR A 326 -11.80 -12.32 10.72
CA TYR A 326 -12.57 -13.51 10.99
C TYR A 326 -11.67 -14.74 11.17
N ARG A 327 -11.91 -15.50 12.24
CA ARG A 327 -11.17 -16.72 12.57
C ARG A 327 -11.15 -17.73 11.42
N LYS A 328 -12.26 -17.88 10.70
CA LYS A 328 -12.38 -18.79 9.53
C LYS A 328 -11.38 -18.46 8.41
N ASN A 329 -10.90 -17.21 8.34
CA ASN A 329 -9.96 -16.74 7.31
C ASN A 329 -8.48 -16.83 7.75
N LEU A 330 -8.22 -17.28 8.98
CA LEU A 330 -6.88 -17.44 9.53
C LEU A 330 -6.59 -18.91 9.75
N SER A 331 -5.71 -19.50 8.94
CA SER A 331 -5.31 -20.90 9.07
C SER A 331 -4.15 -21.07 10.05
N GLU A 332 -4.14 -22.19 10.77
CA GLU A 332 -3.02 -22.66 11.60
C GLU A 332 -2.43 -21.62 12.57
N MET A 333 -3.29 -20.86 13.27
CA MET A 333 -2.84 -19.88 14.25
C MET A 333 -2.37 -20.54 15.55
N SER A 334 -1.23 -20.04 16.06
CA SER A 334 -0.78 -20.21 17.43
C SER A 334 -0.83 -18.87 18.17
N ARG A 335 -0.63 -18.86 19.49
CA ARG A 335 -0.59 -17.62 20.29
C ARG A 335 0.40 -16.60 19.72
N ASN A 336 1.62 -17.05 19.43
CA ASN A 336 2.68 -16.17 18.93
C ASN A 336 2.42 -15.73 17.48
N LYS A 337 1.93 -16.63 16.63
CA LYS A 337 1.54 -16.23 15.25
C LYS A 337 0.45 -15.16 15.26
N LEU A 338 -0.57 -15.32 16.13
CA LEU A 338 -1.64 -14.35 16.26
C LEU A 338 -1.12 -13.00 16.76
N PHE A 339 -0.27 -13.01 17.77
CA PHE A 339 0.34 -11.79 18.31
C PHE A 339 1.19 -11.07 17.24
N ASN A 340 2.05 -11.81 16.52
CA ASN A 340 2.86 -11.27 15.43
C ASN A 340 2.00 -10.67 14.31
N TYR A 341 0.90 -11.35 13.97
CA TYR A 341 -0.07 -10.85 13.02
C TYR A 341 -0.65 -9.50 13.48
N MET A 342 -1.08 -9.42 14.73
CA MET A 342 -1.68 -8.20 15.29
C MET A 342 -0.70 -7.04 15.37
N ILE A 343 0.59 -7.30 15.71
CA ILE A 343 1.63 -6.25 15.73
C ILE A 343 1.86 -5.69 14.33
N GLN A 344 2.04 -6.55 13.33
CA GLN A 344 2.30 -6.11 11.96
C GLN A 344 1.11 -5.36 11.36
N LEU A 345 -0.12 -5.79 11.69
CA LEU A 345 -1.32 -5.06 11.31
C LEU A 345 -1.37 -3.68 11.98
N MET A 346 -1.09 -3.60 13.28
CA MET A 346 -1.06 -2.34 14.03
C MET A 346 0.03 -1.38 13.49
N GLU A 347 1.21 -1.89 13.14
CA GLU A 347 2.25 -1.12 12.45
C GLU A 347 1.72 -0.49 11.17
N THR A 348 1.11 -1.31 10.29
CA THR A 348 0.56 -0.83 9.02
C THR A 348 -0.53 0.20 9.23
N GLU A 349 -1.48 -0.07 10.10
CA GLU A 349 -2.58 0.84 10.38
C GLU A 349 -2.10 2.18 10.95
N ASN A 350 -1.13 2.16 11.89
CA ASN A 350 -0.54 3.37 12.44
C ASN A 350 0.19 4.18 11.36
N ASN A 351 0.95 3.51 10.50
CA ASN A 351 1.65 4.18 9.40
C ASN A 351 0.69 4.77 8.38
N MET A 352 -0.42 4.10 8.05
CA MET A 352 -1.43 4.66 7.13
C MET A 352 -2.06 5.92 7.71
N LYS A 353 -2.41 5.92 8.99
CA LYS A 353 -2.90 7.14 9.68
C LYS A 353 -1.88 8.27 9.70
N MET A 354 -0.63 7.96 10.00
CA MET A 354 0.45 8.93 9.97
C MET A 354 0.65 9.50 8.54
N LEU A 355 0.68 8.65 7.52
CA LEU A 355 0.83 9.07 6.12
C LEU A 355 -0.34 9.96 5.65
N SER A 356 -1.57 9.68 6.08
CA SER A 356 -2.73 10.51 5.76
C SER A 356 -2.65 11.92 6.36
N ASN A 357 -1.87 12.11 7.44
CA ASN A 357 -1.55 13.43 7.97
C ASN A 357 -0.32 14.06 7.29
N LEU A 358 0.67 13.24 6.92
CA LEU A 358 1.92 13.71 6.33
C LEU A 358 1.77 14.16 4.88
N ILE A 359 1.06 13.39 4.05
CA ILE A 359 0.96 13.66 2.60
C ILE A 359 0.38 15.03 2.30
N PRO A 360 -0.73 15.49 2.93
CA PRO A 360 -1.23 16.85 2.72
C PRO A 360 -0.23 17.96 3.10
N PHE A 361 0.57 17.73 4.15
CA PHE A 361 1.64 18.65 4.52
C PHE A 361 2.70 18.75 3.41
N LEU A 362 3.07 17.62 2.78
CA LEU A 362 4.08 17.58 1.73
C LEU A 362 3.66 18.31 0.43
N GLU A 363 2.37 18.48 0.17
CA GLU A 363 1.86 19.12 -1.05
C GLU A 363 2.34 20.56 -1.21
N SER A 364 2.67 21.26 -0.12
CA SER A 364 3.16 22.64 -0.11
C SER A 364 4.66 22.76 -0.38
N TYR A 365 5.38 21.64 -0.53
CA TYR A 365 6.83 21.60 -0.65
C TYR A 365 7.29 20.92 -1.95
N LYS A 366 8.56 21.17 -2.32
CA LYS A 366 9.20 20.49 -3.46
C LYS A 366 9.68 19.07 -3.09
N SER A 367 10.08 18.88 -1.85
CA SER A 367 10.52 17.61 -1.29
C SER A 367 9.40 16.56 -1.36
N ARG A 368 9.76 15.30 -1.53
CA ARG A 368 8.80 14.22 -1.74
C ARG A 368 9.14 12.99 -0.90
N LEU A 369 8.16 12.35 -0.32
CA LEU A 369 8.30 11.00 0.22
C LEU A 369 8.31 10.02 -0.96
N ILE A 370 9.44 9.32 -1.17
CA ILE A 370 9.68 8.48 -2.35
C ILE A 370 9.70 6.99 -2.07
N LEU A 371 9.85 6.59 -0.81
CA LEU A 371 9.81 5.17 -0.42
C LEU A 371 9.31 5.05 1.02
N TYR A 372 8.40 4.13 1.21
CA TYR A 372 7.94 3.62 2.51
C TYR A 372 8.32 2.14 2.61
N SER A 373 9.07 1.79 3.65
CA SER A 373 9.51 0.42 3.91
C SER A 373 9.28 0.08 5.37
N TYR A 374 8.02 -0.19 5.71
CA TYR A 374 7.56 -0.64 7.03
C TYR A 374 7.82 0.38 8.15
N ASP A 375 9.02 0.39 8.71
CA ASP A 375 9.48 1.26 9.79
C ASP A 375 10.32 2.44 9.32
N SER A 376 10.55 2.58 7.99
CA SER A 376 11.36 3.67 7.42
C SER A 376 10.68 4.43 6.30
N PHE A 377 11.01 5.71 6.18
CA PHE A 377 10.47 6.69 5.23
C PHE A 377 11.62 7.44 4.57
N LEU A 378 11.79 7.22 3.26
CA LEU A 378 12.85 7.86 2.48
C LEU A 378 12.29 9.05 1.71
N PHE A 379 12.90 10.21 1.92
CA PHE A 379 12.55 11.48 1.24
C PHE A 379 13.61 11.85 0.20
N ASP A 380 13.13 12.38 -0.91
CA ASP A 380 13.93 13.17 -1.83
C ASP A 380 13.79 14.64 -1.41
N PHE A 381 14.76 15.12 -0.65
CA PHE A 381 14.73 16.44 -0.01
C PHE A 381 15.34 17.48 -0.91
N ASN A 382 14.58 18.55 -1.19
CA ASN A 382 15.05 19.75 -1.85
C ASN A 382 15.55 20.75 -0.80
N LEU A 383 16.79 21.21 -0.92
CA LEU A 383 17.40 22.14 0.05
C LEU A 383 16.66 23.49 0.15
N GLU A 384 15.87 23.86 -0.86
CA GLU A 384 15.08 25.11 -0.84
C GLU A 384 13.94 25.06 0.19
N ASP A 385 13.47 23.87 0.55
CA ASP A 385 12.42 23.69 1.56
C ASP A 385 12.92 23.94 2.99
N GLY A 386 14.25 23.94 3.18
CA GLY A 386 14.88 24.29 4.44
C GLY A 386 14.82 23.21 5.52
N VAL A 387 15.56 23.44 6.62
CA VAL A 387 15.64 22.46 7.72
C VAL A 387 14.34 22.34 8.52
N ASP A 388 13.54 23.40 8.54
CA ASP A 388 12.26 23.39 9.27
C ASP A 388 11.26 22.43 8.65
N PHE A 389 11.30 22.23 7.33
CA PHE A 389 10.57 21.15 6.68
C PHE A 389 10.92 19.78 7.26
N LEU A 390 12.21 19.48 7.45
CA LEU A 390 12.64 18.20 8.03
C LEU A 390 12.19 18.04 9.50
N ARG A 391 12.23 19.12 10.29
CA ARG A 391 11.77 19.11 11.69
C ARG A 391 10.28 18.86 11.81
N GLU A 392 9.47 19.55 11.01
CA GLU A 392 8.01 19.32 11.01
C GLU A 392 7.65 17.94 10.44
N THR A 393 8.34 17.48 9.39
CA THR A 393 8.21 16.12 8.87
C THR A 393 8.49 15.08 9.94
N LYS A 394 9.62 15.21 10.65
CA LYS A 394 10.00 14.35 11.78
C LYS A 394 8.92 14.33 12.86
N LYS A 395 8.45 15.50 13.27
CA LYS A 395 7.41 15.64 14.29
C LYS A 395 6.08 14.93 13.91
N ILE A 396 5.68 15.02 12.64
CA ILE A 396 4.49 14.33 12.12
C ILE A 396 4.72 12.81 12.16
N ILE A 397 5.85 12.34 11.62
CA ILE A 397 6.21 10.91 11.60
C ILE A 397 6.22 10.34 13.02
N GLU A 398 6.85 11.04 13.94
CA GLU A 398 6.97 10.64 15.35
C GLU A 398 5.67 10.77 16.16
N SER A 399 4.58 11.21 15.54
CA SER A 399 3.30 11.46 16.22
C SER A 399 3.51 12.33 17.49
N ASN A 400 4.21 13.46 17.31
CA ASN A 400 4.63 14.38 18.37
C ASN A 400 5.53 13.74 19.47
N GLY A 401 6.44 12.87 19.05
CA GLY A 401 7.43 12.24 19.94
C GLY A 401 7.00 10.91 20.55
N LEU A 402 5.81 10.39 20.18
CA LEU A 402 5.35 9.08 20.66
C LEU A 402 6.21 7.92 20.12
N PHE A 403 6.66 8.04 18.87
CA PHE A 403 7.47 7.05 18.17
C PHE A 403 8.74 7.68 17.59
N PRO A 404 9.81 7.87 18.41
CA PRO A 404 11.03 8.52 17.97
C PRO A 404 11.67 7.85 16.76
N THR A 405 12.31 8.66 15.90
CA THR A 405 13.03 8.20 14.71
C THR A 405 14.50 8.56 14.76
N LYS A 406 15.32 7.72 14.13
CA LYS A 406 16.67 8.07 13.70
C LYS A 406 16.60 8.69 12.31
N ALA A 407 17.41 9.71 12.07
CA ALA A 407 17.45 10.39 10.80
C ALA A 407 18.81 10.27 10.13
N GLY A 408 18.81 9.87 8.86
CA GLY A 408 20.02 9.80 8.03
C GLY A 408 19.89 10.68 6.80
N LYS A 409 21.01 11.24 6.31
CA LYS A 409 21.06 11.96 5.03
C LYS A 409 22.17 11.46 4.14
N GLY A 410 22.01 11.54 2.82
CA GLY A 410 23.04 11.13 1.87
C GLY A 410 22.82 11.66 0.45
N ASN A 411 23.89 11.68 -0.34
CA ASN A 411 23.82 11.98 -1.77
C ASN A 411 23.25 10.79 -2.58
N ASN A 412 23.27 9.60 -2.00
CA ASN A 412 22.63 8.40 -2.48
C ASN A 412 22.11 7.59 -1.29
N TYR A 413 21.24 6.62 -1.55
CA TYR A 413 20.58 5.85 -0.49
C TYR A 413 21.49 4.83 0.22
N HIS A 414 22.69 4.59 -0.30
CA HIS A 414 23.67 3.68 0.32
C HIS A 414 24.56 4.37 1.35
N GLU A 415 24.97 5.61 1.07
CA GLU A 415 25.89 6.37 1.90
C GLU A 415 25.12 7.41 2.71
N MET A 416 24.55 6.94 3.85
CA MET A 416 23.73 7.76 4.73
C MET A 416 24.50 8.13 6.02
N GLU A 417 24.63 9.43 6.30
CA GLU A 417 25.21 10.00 7.52
C GLU A 417 24.10 10.23 8.55
N ASP A 418 24.33 9.84 9.80
CA ASP A 418 23.39 10.12 10.91
C ASP A 418 23.31 11.61 11.20
N ILE A 419 22.09 12.13 11.25
CA ILE A 419 21.77 13.54 11.56
C ILE A 419 20.72 13.66 12.67
N THR A 420 20.44 12.60 13.38
CA THR A 420 19.36 12.55 14.41
C THR A 420 19.45 13.70 15.38
N GLU A 421 20.64 13.97 15.91
CA GLU A 421 20.89 15.05 16.89
C GLU A 421 20.85 16.47 16.28
N LYS A 422 20.80 16.58 14.95
CA LYS A 422 20.78 17.88 14.24
C LYS A 422 19.35 18.35 13.89
N LEU A 423 18.36 17.48 14.09
CA LEU A 423 16.94 17.71 13.83
C LEU A 423 16.11 17.76 15.11
#